data_763f462fed1af6787a6296cde9a20452
#
_entry.id   763f462fed1af6787a6296cde9a20452
#
_cell.length_a   1.000
_cell.length_b   1.000
_cell.length_c   1.000
_cell.angle_alpha   90.00
_cell.angle_beta   90.00
_cell.angle_gamma   90.00
#
_symmetry.space_group_name_H-M   'P 1'
#
loop_
_entity.id
_entity.type
_entity.pdbx_description
1 polymer ?
#
loop_
_entity_poly.entity_id
_entity_poly.type
_entity_poly.pdbx_seq_one_letter_code
_entity_poly.pdbx_strand_id
1 'polypeptide(L)'
;MNSKELDFLISALTKHNPFMKTKSFMDWFFSRQQAHKFHIEQIPFEKLEDWSFEPSTGNLTHASGKFFFIEGIWVETNVGRISQWSQPIMNQPEIGILGILAKKFDGILYFLMQAKMEPGNINLVQLAPTVQATRSNYTRVHKGGTPPYLNYFLDKSKSTILVDSLQSEQGARFLRKRNRNIIIETSKEVPVLDDYCWLTLGQIHKLIQYDNIINMDARTVLSCIPFAAPELQNMGVSELLPTVKKLGTVDMSYVRCDFDEFQTKLFTSATATNEGIYDSDTIISWLTELKVYYELNTERIPLKFVKNWHKTDYQILHDEGKYFAVIAVAVQADNREVASWTQPLMKPQESGIVAYLVRNINGVLHFLVQAKVEAGNFDVVEMAPTVQCVTGNYKDEKPENLPPFLEYVSNVPPEQVRFSTFQSEEGGRFFQEENKNMLIELGDDFPVKVPDNYIWMTMGQIKNFIRYNNFFNVEGRCLLSCFGFM
;
A
#
# COMPACT_ATOMS: atom_id res chain seq x y z
N MET A 1 -19.77 20.88 14.81
CA MET A 1 -18.44 20.51 14.28
C MET A 1 -18.69 19.43 13.24
N ASN A 2 -18.21 19.60 12.03
CA ASN A 2 -18.25 18.52 11.06
C ASN A 2 -17.37 17.37 11.54
N SER A 3 -17.81 16.12 11.37
CA SER A 3 -16.93 15.00 11.65
C SER A 3 -15.75 15.01 10.68
N LYS A 4 -14.60 14.50 11.08
CA LYS A 4 -13.41 14.39 10.20
C LYS A 4 -13.69 13.51 8.97
N GLU A 5 -14.54 12.53 9.11
CA GLU A 5 -15.00 11.64 8.04
C GLU A 5 -15.73 12.41 6.94
N LEU A 6 -16.54 13.40 7.33
CA LEU A 6 -17.22 14.28 6.38
C LEU A 6 -16.24 15.21 5.65
N ASP A 7 -15.20 15.71 6.34
CA ASP A 7 -14.15 16.52 5.69
C ASP A 7 -13.41 15.70 4.61
N PHE A 8 -13.11 14.43 4.86
CA PHE A 8 -12.53 13.52 3.87
C PHE A 8 -13.48 13.32 2.69
N LEU A 9 -14.76 13.06 2.96
CA LEU A 9 -15.77 12.87 1.92
C LEU A 9 -15.92 14.12 1.03
N ILE A 10 -16.01 15.31 1.62
CA ILE A 10 -16.07 16.57 0.88
C ILE A 10 -14.85 16.73 -0.02
N SER A 11 -13.65 16.44 0.50
CA SER A 11 -12.43 16.49 -0.30
C SER A 11 -12.44 15.46 -1.43
N ALA A 12 -12.99 14.26 -1.20
CA ALA A 12 -13.15 13.23 -2.21
C ALA A 12 -14.11 13.62 -3.34
N LEU A 13 -15.18 14.34 -3.01
CA LEU A 13 -16.16 14.87 -3.98
C LEU A 13 -15.69 16.17 -4.66
N THR A 14 -14.55 16.74 -4.24
CA THR A 14 -14.03 18.01 -4.79
C THR A 14 -13.00 17.74 -5.88
N LYS A 15 -13.35 18.08 -7.12
CA LYS A 15 -12.45 17.99 -8.30
C LYS A 15 -11.78 19.32 -8.65
N HIS A 16 -12.34 20.45 -8.18
CA HIS A 16 -11.76 21.78 -8.37
C HIS A 16 -10.66 22.05 -7.37
N ASN A 17 -9.51 22.54 -7.86
CA ASN A 17 -8.37 22.90 -7.04
C ASN A 17 -7.74 24.20 -7.57
N PRO A 18 -7.74 25.31 -6.81
CA PRO A 18 -7.12 26.56 -7.24
C PRO A 18 -5.59 26.51 -7.23
N PHE A 19 -4.98 25.62 -6.44
CA PHE A 19 -3.51 25.49 -6.32
C PHE A 19 -2.91 24.66 -7.45
N MET A 20 -3.58 23.56 -7.83
CA MET A 20 -3.11 22.61 -8.84
C MET A 20 -4.29 22.09 -9.66
N LYS A 21 -4.47 22.63 -10.88
CA LYS A 21 -5.50 22.12 -11.78
C LYS A 21 -5.14 20.70 -12.22
N THR A 22 -6.11 19.79 -12.25
CA THR A 22 -5.88 18.39 -12.66
C THR A 22 -5.26 18.27 -14.06
N LYS A 23 -5.63 19.16 -14.98
CA LYS A 23 -5.04 19.18 -16.34
C LYS A 23 -3.55 19.56 -16.36
N SER A 24 -3.11 20.39 -15.40
CA SER A 24 -1.72 20.86 -15.32
C SER A 24 -0.86 19.97 -14.41
N PHE A 25 -1.48 19.01 -13.72
CA PHE A 25 -0.75 18.15 -12.79
C PHE A 25 0.32 17.32 -13.50
N MET A 26 -0.01 16.67 -14.61
CA MET A 26 0.95 15.81 -15.32
C MET A 26 2.15 16.62 -15.84
N ASP A 27 1.91 17.84 -16.34
CA ASP A 27 2.99 18.74 -16.80
C ASP A 27 3.91 19.12 -15.64
N TRP A 28 3.34 19.50 -14.47
CA TRP A 28 4.11 19.78 -13.28
C TRP A 28 4.87 18.53 -12.81
N PHE A 29 4.22 17.39 -12.74
CA PHE A 29 4.78 16.13 -12.26
C PHE A 29 6.00 15.69 -13.09
N PHE A 30 5.87 15.70 -14.42
CA PHE A 30 7.01 15.39 -15.31
C PHE A 30 8.08 16.49 -15.31
N SER A 31 7.70 17.76 -15.06
CA SER A 31 8.69 18.82 -14.89
C SER A 31 9.59 18.57 -13.67
N ARG A 32 9.06 17.93 -12.61
CA ARG A 32 9.88 17.54 -11.43
C ARG A 32 10.85 16.42 -11.76
N GLN A 33 10.46 15.49 -12.62
CA GLN A 33 11.38 14.47 -13.12
C GLN A 33 12.55 15.08 -13.88
N GLN A 34 12.30 16.11 -14.69
CA GLN A 34 13.33 16.78 -15.48
C GLN A 34 14.17 17.77 -14.66
N ALA A 35 13.61 18.29 -13.56
CA ALA A 35 14.31 19.26 -12.70
C ALA A 35 15.49 18.66 -11.93
N HIS A 36 15.51 17.34 -11.78
CA HIS A 36 16.48 16.63 -10.94
C HIS A 36 17.25 15.59 -11.74
N LYS A 37 18.54 15.47 -11.37
CA LYS A 37 19.37 14.37 -11.86
C LYS A 37 19.25 13.19 -10.92
N PHE A 38 18.76 12.08 -11.45
CA PHE A 38 18.63 10.85 -10.71
C PHE A 38 19.08 9.68 -11.60
N HIS A 39 20.19 9.06 -11.22
CA HIS A 39 20.78 7.95 -11.97
C HIS A 39 20.90 6.72 -11.10
N ILE A 40 20.52 5.56 -11.64
CA ILE A 40 20.55 4.28 -10.96
C ILE A 40 21.23 3.27 -11.87
N GLU A 41 22.15 2.52 -11.30
CA GLU A 41 22.89 1.46 -11.99
C GLU A 41 22.92 0.22 -11.10
N GLN A 42 22.63 -0.96 -11.65
CA GLN A 42 22.89 -2.22 -10.96
C GLN A 42 24.39 -2.48 -10.97
N ILE A 43 24.95 -2.74 -9.79
CA ILE A 43 26.38 -2.96 -9.58
C ILE A 43 26.63 -4.36 -9.01
N PRO A 44 27.84 -4.92 -9.15
CA PRO A 44 28.22 -6.12 -8.41
C PRO A 44 28.31 -5.83 -6.91
N PHE A 45 28.07 -6.84 -6.09
CA PHE A 45 28.10 -6.70 -4.62
C PHE A 45 29.44 -6.18 -4.07
N GLU A 46 30.54 -6.46 -4.73
CA GLU A 46 31.88 -5.96 -4.34
C GLU A 46 32.00 -4.43 -4.39
N LYS A 47 31.13 -3.75 -5.17
CA LYS A 47 31.09 -2.29 -5.29
C LYS A 47 30.14 -1.62 -4.30
N LEU A 48 29.52 -2.39 -3.42
CA LEU A 48 28.71 -1.82 -2.35
C LEU A 48 29.58 -1.03 -1.38
N GLU A 49 29.25 0.21 -1.15
CA GLU A 49 29.85 1.09 -0.16
C GLU A 49 29.04 1.02 1.13
N ASP A 50 29.69 0.90 2.29
CA ASP A 50 29.08 0.77 3.62
C ASP A 50 28.21 -0.48 3.83
N TRP A 51 28.12 -1.37 2.85
CA TRP A 51 27.43 -2.66 2.95
C TRP A 51 28.41 -3.80 2.74
N SER A 52 28.30 -4.85 3.55
CA SER A 52 29.17 -6.02 3.44
C SER A 52 28.47 -7.31 3.85
N PHE A 53 28.96 -8.41 3.30
CA PHE A 53 28.55 -9.74 3.77
C PHE A 53 29.33 -10.11 5.02
N GLU A 54 28.63 -10.41 6.10
CA GLU A 54 29.26 -10.90 7.33
C GLU A 54 29.88 -12.29 7.09
N PRO A 55 31.18 -12.52 7.36
CA PRO A 55 31.80 -13.81 7.09
C PRO A 55 31.17 -14.97 7.87
N SER A 56 30.70 -14.72 9.08
CA SER A 56 30.11 -15.73 9.97
C SER A 56 28.73 -16.20 9.52
N THR A 57 27.88 -15.31 9.01
CA THR A 57 26.49 -15.58 8.69
C THR A 57 26.19 -15.53 7.19
N GLY A 58 26.98 -14.78 6.42
CA GLY A 58 26.66 -14.42 5.05
C GLY A 58 25.56 -13.37 4.92
N ASN A 59 25.07 -12.80 6.03
CA ASN A 59 24.07 -11.74 6.01
C ASN A 59 24.65 -10.47 5.37
N LEU A 60 23.86 -9.78 4.56
CA LEU A 60 24.24 -8.49 3.97
C LEU A 60 23.79 -7.36 4.89
N THR A 61 24.77 -6.66 5.48
CA THR A 61 24.54 -5.67 6.53
C THR A 61 25.19 -4.34 6.20
N HIS A 62 24.63 -3.25 6.73
CA HIS A 62 25.24 -1.92 6.64
C HIS A 62 26.21 -1.69 7.80
N ALA A 63 27.36 -1.07 7.53
CA ALA A 63 28.45 -0.84 8.51
C ALA A 63 27.99 -0.08 9.77
N SER A 64 26.97 0.77 9.68
CA SER A 64 26.40 1.47 10.85
C SER A 64 25.58 0.58 11.79
N GLY A 65 25.26 -0.65 11.40
CA GLY A 65 24.31 -1.52 12.10
C GLY A 65 22.87 -0.99 12.14
N LYS A 66 22.56 0.03 11.34
CA LYS A 66 21.26 0.67 11.24
C LYS A 66 20.67 0.42 9.84
N PHE A 67 19.47 0.97 9.56
CA PHE A 67 18.69 0.73 8.36
C PHE A 67 18.05 -0.65 8.34
N PHE A 68 18.42 -1.47 7.38
CA PHE A 68 17.94 -2.84 7.25
C PHE A 68 19.12 -3.76 6.93
N PHE A 69 18.86 -5.04 6.93
CA PHE A 69 19.81 -6.05 6.49
C PHE A 69 19.06 -7.21 5.81
N ILE A 70 19.77 -7.95 4.97
CA ILE A 70 19.25 -9.15 4.33
C ILE A 70 19.82 -10.36 5.08
N GLU A 71 18.93 -11.18 5.60
CA GLU A 71 19.27 -12.42 6.31
C GLU A 71 18.42 -13.58 5.77
N GLY A 72 18.65 -14.77 6.23
CA GLY A 72 17.83 -15.93 5.94
C GLY A 72 16.74 -16.13 6.97
N ILE A 73 15.63 -16.73 6.55
CA ILE A 73 14.64 -17.32 7.43
C ILE A 73 14.37 -18.76 7.03
N TRP A 74 14.08 -19.59 8.02
CA TRP A 74 13.45 -20.89 7.90
C TRP A 74 12.00 -20.77 8.29
N VAL A 75 11.11 -21.29 7.47
CA VAL A 75 9.66 -21.20 7.66
C VAL A 75 9.07 -22.59 7.70
N GLU A 76 8.18 -22.81 8.67
CA GLU A 76 7.37 -24.02 8.79
C GLU A 76 5.90 -23.61 9.00
N THR A 77 4.99 -24.25 8.26
CA THR A 77 3.56 -23.95 8.31
C THR A 77 2.74 -25.19 7.95
N ASN A 78 1.54 -25.28 8.48
CA ASN A 78 0.55 -26.28 8.08
C ASN A 78 -0.42 -25.77 6.98
N VAL A 79 -0.16 -24.57 6.44
CA VAL A 79 -1.01 -23.90 5.44
C VAL A 79 -0.36 -23.93 4.06
N GLY A 80 -1.14 -24.29 3.04
CA GLY A 80 -0.67 -24.36 1.66
C GLY A 80 0.02 -25.68 1.34
N ARG A 81 0.63 -25.73 0.15
CA ARG A 81 1.23 -26.98 -0.38
C ARG A 81 2.64 -27.23 0.14
N ILE A 82 3.39 -26.18 0.37
CA ILE A 82 4.78 -26.24 0.87
C ILE A 82 4.76 -25.97 2.35
N SER A 83 5.04 -27.00 3.14
CA SER A 83 5.03 -26.91 4.62
C SER A 83 6.34 -26.37 5.20
N GLN A 84 7.45 -26.42 4.46
CA GLN A 84 8.76 -25.97 4.93
C GLN A 84 9.57 -25.39 3.78
N TRP A 85 10.18 -24.22 3.99
CA TRP A 85 11.14 -23.62 3.05
C TRP A 85 12.09 -22.66 3.77
N SER A 86 13.09 -22.19 3.06
CA SER A 86 13.91 -21.07 3.50
C SER A 86 14.03 -20.02 2.40
N GLN A 87 14.20 -18.77 2.78
CA GLN A 87 14.33 -17.66 1.85
C GLN A 87 15.16 -16.51 2.43
N PRO A 88 15.76 -15.67 1.58
CA PRO A 88 16.21 -14.36 2.00
C PRO A 88 15.03 -13.50 2.44
N ILE A 89 15.23 -12.64 3.44
CA ILE A 89 14.25 -11.69 3.91
C ILE A 89 14.91 -10.38 4.31
N MET A 90 14.19 -9.27 4.13
CA MET A 90 14.60 -7.98 4.63
C MET A 90 14.17 -7.80 6.08
N ASN A 91 15.12 -7.58 6.96
CA ASN A 91 14.86 -7.25 8.36
C ASN A 91 15.13 -5.75 8.59
N GLN A 92 14.07 -5.00 8.81
CA GLN A 92 14.11 -3.56 9.09
C GLN A 92 13.27 -3.26 10.35
N PRO A 93 13.86 -3.35 11.55
CA PRO A 93 13.11 -3.26 12.80
C PRO A 93 12.60 -1.83 13.10
N GLU A 94 13.14 -0.79 12.46
CA GLU A 94 12.71 0.58 12.68
C GLU A 94 11.29 0.83 12.18
N ILE A 95 10.43 1.42 13.01
CA ILE A 95 9.12 1.92 12.59
C ILE A 95 9.32 3.28 11.93
N GLY A 96 9.00 3.37 10.65
CA GLY A 96 9.00 4.62 9.88
C GLY A 96 7.70 5.42 10.06
N ILE A 97 7.76 6.70 9.69
CA ILE A 97 6.60 7.58 9.57
C ILE A 97 6.28 7.72 8.08
N LEU A 98 5.08 7.30 7.68
CA LEU A 98 4.47 7.59 6.40
C LEU A 98 3.36 8.61 6.68
N GLY A 99 3.63 9.88 6.39
CA GLY A 99 2.83 10.99 6.87
C GLY A 99 2.30 11.89 5.76
N ILE A 100 1.00 12.20 5.77
CA ILE A 100 0.40 13.21 4.91
C ILE A 100 -0.03 14.41 5.75
N LEU A 101 0.49 15.59 5.39
CA LEU A 101 0.06 16.85 5.96
C LEU A 101 -1.16 17.37 5.21
N ALA A 102 -2.23 17.64 5.93
CA ALA A 102 -3.45 18.20 5.41
C ALA A 102 -3.70 19.62 5.93
N LYS A 103 -4.43 20.41 5.16
CA LYS A 103 -4.88 21.75 5.53
C LYS A 103 -6.21 22.07 4.88
N LYS A 104 -7.09 22.75 5.61
CA LYS A 104 -8.34 23.27 5.04
C LYS A 104 -8.12 24.62 4.38
N PHE A 105 -8.61 24.74 3.15
CA PHE A 105 -8.77 26.01 2.43
C PHE A 105 -10.23 26.11 2.01
N ASP A 106 -10.89 27.21 2.36
CA ASP A 106 -12.31 27.45 2.08
C ASP A 106 -13.23 26.28 2.47
N GLY A 107 -12.92 25.66 3.63
CA GLY A 107 -13.68 24.54 4.18
C GLY A 107 -13.36 23.17 3.57
N ILE A 108 -12.55 23.09 2.53
CA ILE A 108 -12.16 21.85 1.84
C ILE A 108 -10.78 21.41 2.34
N LEU A 109 -10.63 20.10 2.65
CA LEU A 109 -9.38 19.51 3.09
C LEU A 109 -8.50 19.17 1.88
N TYR A 110 -7.28 19.70 1.87
CA TYR A 110 -6.24 19.40 0.87
C TYR A 110 -5.09 18.66 1.52
N PHE A 111 -4.39 17.85 0.73
CA PHE A 111 -3.29 16.98 1.13
C PHE A 111 -2.02 17.44 0.42
N LEU A 112 -0.96 17.67 1.18
CA LEU A 112 0.34 18.04 0.65
C LEU A 112 1.08 16.78 0.21
N MET A 113 1.20 16.59 -1.09
CA MET A 113 1.82 15.41 -1.68
C MET A 113 3.18 15.78 -2.29
N GLN A 114 4.13 14.83 -2.27
CA GLN A 114 5.49 15.02 -2.79
C GLN A 114 5.68 14.27 -4.11
N ALA A 115 6.21 14.94 -5.15
CA ALA A 115 6.83 14.28 -6.30
C ALA A 115 8.21 13.76 -5.88
N LYS A 116 8.32 12.46 -5.62
CA LYS A 116 9.50 11.84 -5.01
C LYS A 116 10.16 10.84 -5.95
N MET A 117 11.48 10.92 -6.06
CA MET A 117 12.28 9.93 -6.76
C MET A 117 12.81 8.89 -5.78
N GLU A 118 12.69 7.62 -6.14
CA GLU A 118 13.24 6.49 -5.39
C GLU A 118 13.90 5.50 -6.33
N PRO A 119 14.98 4.81 -5.89
CA PRO A 119 15.81 4.01 -6.79
C PRO A 119 15.09 2.82 -7.43
N GLY A 120 14.00 2.37 -6.86
CA GLY A 120 13.21 1.27 -7.40
C GLY A 120 12.00 1.69 -8.22
N ASN A 121 11.67 2.98 -8.28
CA ASN A 121 10.51 3.43 -9.04
C ASN A 121 10.65 3.14 -10.54
N ILE A 122 9.60 2.61 -11.17
CA ILE A 122 9.58 2.29 -12.61
C ILE A 122 9.76 3.54 -13.45
N ASN A 123 9.08 4.62 -13.10
CA ASN A 123 9.07 5.90 -13.80
C ASN A 123 9.93 6.98 -13.12
N LEU A 124 10.85 6.58 -12.24
CA LEU A 124 11.73 7.40 -11.38
C LEU A 124 10.94 8.23 -10.35
N VAL A 125 9.99 9.08 -10.76
CA VAL A 125 9.21 9.95 -9.89
C VAL A 125 7.82 9.37 -9.66
N GLN A 126 7.36 9.39 -8.41
CA GLN A 126 5.99 9.03 -8.03
C GLN A 126 5.48 10.00 -6.98
N LEU A 127 4.16 10.15 -6.89
CA LEU A 127 3.52 10.97 -5.89
C LEU A 127 3.49 10.22 -4.54
N ALA A 128 4.21 10.76 -3.59
CA ALA A 128 4.49 10.19 -2.28
C ALA A 128 3.73 10.95 -1.16
N PRO A 129 3.65 10.40 0.06
CA PRO A 129 3.23 11.16 1.23
C PRO A 129 4.12 12.41 1.44
N THR A 130 3.65 13.38 2.22
CA THR A 130 4.46 14.55 2.58
C THR A 130 5.79 14.18 3.22
N VAL A 131 5.78 13.13 4.04
CA VAL A 131 6.95 12.60 4.77
C VAL A 131 7.01 11.09 4.68
N GLN A 132 8.17 10.58 4.26
CA GLN A 132 8.57 9.17 4.41
C GLN A 132 9.91 9.19 5.15
N ALA A 133 9.93 8.84 6.44
CA ALA A 133 11.13 8.92 7.25
C ALA A 133 11.21 7.79 8.27
N THR A 134 12.32 7.05 8.26
CA THR A 134 12.67 6.13 9.35
C THR A 134 13.35 6.88 10.49
N ARG A 135 13.47 6.25 11.66
CA ARG A 135 14.14 6.85 12.81
C ARG A 135 15.58 7.25 12.50
N SER A 136 16.29 6.42 11.74
CA SER A 136 17.64 6.70 11.27
C SER A 136 17.73 7.98 10.42
N ASN A 137 16.73 8.27 9.59
CA ASN A 137 16.68 9.50 8.78
C ASN A 137 16.56 10.74 9.67
N TYR A 138 15.64 10.79 10.63
CA TYR A 138 15.45 12.00 11.44
C TYR A 138 16.40 12.12 12.64
N THR A 139 17.10 11.05 13.02
CA THR A 139 18.25 11.12 13.95
C THR A 139 19.59 11.44 13.24
N ARG A 140 19.54 11.72 11.93
CA ARG A 140 20.68 12.14 11.08
C ARG A 140 21.87 11.17 11.09
N VAL A 141 21.60 9.88 11.03
CA VAL A 141 22.65 8.85 10.97
C VAL A 141 23.59 9.08 9.77
N HIS A 142 23.05 9.57 8.64
CA HIS A 142 23.80 9.90 7.43
C HIS A 142 24.41 11.30 7.40
N LYS A 143 24.31 12.09 8.48
CA LYS A 143 24.72 13.50 8.49
C LYS A 143 23.99 14.39 7.45
N GLY A 144 22.92 13.88 6.83
CA GLY A 144 22.08 14.60 5.88
C GLY A 144 21.13 15.63 6.50
N GLY A 145 20.37 16.34 5.66
CA GLY A 145 19.34 17.28 6.08
C GLY A 145 18.18 16.59 6.83
N THR A 146 17.38 17.38 7.53
CA THR A 146 16.10 16.88 8.10
C THR A 146 15.06 16.82 6.99
N PRO A 147 14.31 15.73 6.84
CA PRO A 147 13.23 15.66 5.85
C PRO A 147 12.26 16.86 5.99
N PRO A 148 11.88 17.50 4.89
CA PRO A 148 10.94 18.62 4.92
C PRO A 148 9.64 18.23 5.66
N TYR A 149 9.02 19.20 6.34
CA TYR A 149 7.73 19.07 7.07
C TYR A 149 7.70 18.04 8.22
N LEU A 150 8.76 17.29 8.49
CA LEU A 150 8.79 16.27 9.55
C LEU A 150 8.44 16.87 10.94
N ASN A 151 8.77 18.14 11.17
CA ASN A 151 8.48 18.85 12.41
C ASN A 151 6.97 18.97 12.71
N TYR A 152 6.08 18.94 11.70
CA TYR A 152 4.63 18.90 11.91
C TYR A 152 4.14 17.59 12.51
N PHE A 153 4.83 16.50 12.23
CA PHE A 153 4.51 15.14 12.70
C PHE A 153 5.09 14.84 14.08
N LEU A 154 6.20 15.49 14.43
CA LEU A 154 6.88 15.28 15.72
C LEU A 154 6.37 16.21 16.82
N ASP A 155 5.94 17.43 16.47
CA ASP A 155 5.46 18.47 17.40
C ASP A 155 3.92 18.53 17.41
N LYS A 156 3.33 17.89 18.42
CA LYS A 156 1.86 17.82 18.60
C LYS A 156 1.17 19.18 18.73
N SER A 157 1.93 20.27 19.00
CA SER A 157 1.35 21.63 19.08
C SER A 157 1.09 22.27 17.72
N LYS A 158 1.59 21.66 16.63
CA LYS A 158 1.53 22.21 15.27
C LYS A 158 0.37 21.67 14.45
N SER A 159 -0.21 20.56 14.88
CA SER A 159 -1.19 19.82 14.07
C SER A 159 -2.16 19.00 14.92
N THR A 160 -3.31 18.69 14.33
CA THR A 160 -4.31 17.76 14.87
C THR A 160 -4.24 16.45 14.10
N ILE A 161 -4.32 15.31 14.80
CA ILE A 161 -4.30 13.98 14.19
C ILE A 161 -5.67 13.66 13.61
N LEU A 162 -5.74 13.42 12.30
CA LEU A 162 -6.93 12.94 11.62
C LEU A 162 -6.94 11.40 11.52
N VAL A 163 -5.79 10.81 11.15
CA VAL A 163 -5.58 9.36 11.03
C VAL A 163 -4.25 9.01 11.71
N ASP A 164 -4.22 7.92 12.46
CA ASP A 164 -2.99 7.39 13.08
C ASP A 164 -3.13 5.88 13.24
N SER A 165 -2.37 5.13 12.48
CA SER A 165 -2.45 3.68 12.47
C SER A 165 -1.05 3.05 12.26
N LEU A 166 -0.76 2.00 12.98
CA LEU A 166 0.44 1.19 12.80
C LEU A 166 0.08 0.03 11.88
N GLN A 167 0.71 -0.06 10.71
CA GLN A 167 0.33 -1.02 9.67
C GLN A 167 1.52 -1.88 9.26
N SER A 168 1.25 -3.16 8.93
CA SER A 168 2.23 -4.13 8.42
C SER A 168 2.70 -3.77 6.99
N GLU A 169 3.90 -4.20 6.65
CA GLU A 169 4.44 -4.22 5.29
C GLU A 169 4.34 -5.62 4.68
N GLN A 170 4.81 -5.81 3.43
CA GLN A 170 4.72 -7.09 2.73
C GLN A 170 5.37 -8.23 3.51
N GLY A 171 4.57 -9.14 4.06
CA GLY A 171 5.05 -10.26 4.85
C GLY A 171 5.89 -11.27 4.04
N ALA A 172 5.76 -11.30 2.73
CA ALA A 172 6.59 -12.13 1.87
C ALA A 172 8.04 -11.63 1.70
N ARG A 173 8.31 -10.37 2.05
CA ARG A 173 9.59 -9.67 1.81
C ARG A 173 10.23 -9.10 3.05
N PHE A 174 9.42 -8.66 4.03
CA PHE A 174 9.87 -8.06 5.28
C PHE A 174 9.59 -8.95 6.47
N LEU A 175 10.56 -9.08 7.37
CA LEU A 175 10.37 -9.77 8.63
C LEU A 175 9.73 -8.82 9.65
N ARG A 176 8.46 -9.02 9.95
CA ARG A 176 7.69 -8.30 10.99
C ARG A 176 7.84 -6.78 10.92
N LYS A 177 7.85 -6.22 9.71
CA LYS A 177 7.97 -4.78 9.48
C LYS A 177 6.61 -4.09 9.62
N ARG A 178 6.63 -2.92 10.26
CA ARG A 178 5.48 -2.01 10.35
C ARG A 178 5.91 -0.58 10.14
N ASN A 179 5.00 0.26 9.64
CA ASN A 179 5.15 1.70 9.55
C ASN A 179 3.94 2.41 10.18
N ARG A 180 4.18 3.60 10.75
CA ARG A 180 3.13 4.48 11.24
C ARG A 180 2.55 5.25 10.07
N ASN A 181 1.28 4.98 9.73
CA ASN A 181 0.51 5.67 8.71
C ASN A 181 -0.28 6.78 9.40
N ILE A 182 0.02 8.04 9.08
CA ILE A 182 -0.54 9.19 9.80
C ILE A 182 -0.96 10.31 8.86
N ILE A 183 -2.15 10.86 9.09
CA ILE A 183 -2.62 12.09 8.46
C ILE A 183 -2.85 13.12 9.57
N ILE A 184 -2.24 14.29 9.42
CA ILE A 184 -2.37 15.40 10.36
C ILE A 184 -2.90 16.64 9.65
N GLU A 185 -3.72 17.44 10.34
CA GLU A 185 -4.21 18.72 9.86
C GLU A 185 -3.52 19.86 10.58
N THR A 186 -3.11 20.90 9.86
CA THR A 186 -2.58 22.13 10.43
C THR A 186 -3.41 23.35 9.99
N SER A 187 -3.59 24.30 10.89
CA SER A 187 -4.13 25.63 10.57
C SER A 187 -3.04 26.65 10.28
N LYS A 188 -1.76 26.29 10.48
CA LYS A 188 -0.61 27.19 10.29
C LYS A 188 -0.32 27.41 8.81
N GLU A 189 0.40 28.49 8.50
CA GLU A 189 0.99 28.68 7.18
C GLU A 189 2.00 27.56 6.89
N VAL A 190 1.90 27.01 5.67
CA VAL A 190 2.79 25.94 5.18
C VAL A 190 3.44 26.42 3.90
N PRO A 191 4.75 26.75 3.91
CA PRO A 191 5.46 27.04 2.67
C PRO A 191 5.49 25.79 1.81
N VAL A 192 5.12 25.91 0.53
CA VAL A 192 5.10 24.79 -0.40
C VAL A 192 6.40 24.80 -1.19
N LEU A 193 7.18 23.73 -1.05
CA LEU A 193 8.42 23.54 -1.83
C LEU A 193 8.09 23.06 -3.24
N ASP A 194 9.05 23.22 -4.17
CA ASP A 194 8.84 22.96 -5.60
C ASP A 194 8.38 21.54 -5.93
N ASP A 195 8.86 20.54 -5.17
CA ASP A 195 8.50 19.13 -5.35
C ASP A 195 7.18 18.77 -4.63
N TYR A 196 6.43 19.75 -4.12
CA TYR A 196 5.19 19.49 -3.36
C TYR A 196 4.00 20.23 -3.99
N CYS A 197 2.83 19.63 -3.87
CA CYS A 197 1.59 20.27 -4.29
C CYS A 197 0.42 19.90 -3.39
N TRP A 198 -0.53 20.83 -3.26
CA TRP A 198 -1.80 20.59 -2.58
C TRP A 198 -2.79 19.93 -3.54
N LEU A 199 -3.33 18.76 -3.14
CA LEU A 199 -4.35 18.03 -3.90
C LEU A 199 -5.56 17.71 -3.02
N THR A 200 -6.74 17.67 -3.60
CA THR A 200 -7.93 17.08 -2.97
C THR A 200 -7.88 15.55 -3.07
N LEU A 201 -8.61 14.84 -2.22
CA LEU A 201 -8.77 13.38 -2.38
C LEU A 201 -9.37 13.03 -3.74
N GLY A 202 -10.30 13.86 -4.25
CA GLY A 202 -10.88 13.65 -5.57
C GLY A 202 -9.86 13.68 -6.70
N GLN A 203 -8.85 14.53 -6.61
CA GLN A 203 -7.75 14.54 -7.55
C GLN A 203 -6.83 13.33 -7.38
N ILE A 204 -6.49 12.97 -6.14
CA ILE A 204 -5.64 11.82 -5.83
C ILE A 204 -6.29 10.53 -6.36
N HIS A 205 -7.59 10.31 -6.13
CA HIS A 205 -8.32 9.15 -6.66
C HIS A 205 -8.35 9.11 -8.19
N LYS A 206 -8.38 10.28 -8.84
CA LYS A 206 -8.27 10.33 -10.30
C LYS A 206 -6.87 9.98 -10.78
N LEU A 207 -5.83 10.40 -10.07
CA LEU A 207 -4.43 10.14 -10.44
C LEU A 207 -4.06 8.67 -10.23
N ILE A 208 -4.65 8.01 -9.24
CA ILE A 208 -4.39 6.58 -8.95
C ILE A 208 -4.94 5.65 -10.05
N GLN A 209 -5.79 6.16 -10.95
CA GLN A 209 -6.27 5.42 -12.12
C GLN A 209 -5.22 5.30 -13.24
N TYR A 210 -4.08 5.99 -13.11
CA TYR A 210 -2.96 5.88 -14.04
C TYR A 210 -1.87 4.99 -13.45
N ASP A 211 -1.18 4.25 -14.32
CA ASP A 211 -0.12 3.33 -13.94
C ASP A 211 1.02 4.07 -13.21
N ASN A 212 1.37 3.57 -12.04
CA ASN A 212 2.57 3.98 -11.28
C ASN A 212 2.69 5.48 -10.94
N ILE A 213 1.59 6.24 -10.86
CA ILE A 213 1.64 7.66 -10.48
C ILE A 213 1.70 7.85 -8.97
N ILE A 214 0.93 7.09 -8.20
CA ILE A 214 0.89 7.19 -6.74
C ILE A 214 1.71 6.05 -6.15
N ASN A 215 2.74 6.37 -5.34
CA ASN A 215 3.57 5.34 -4.75
C ASN A 215 2.82 4.51 -3.68
N MET A 216 3.38 3.35 -3.34
CA MET A 216 2.78 2.43 -2.38
C MET A 216 2.59 3.07 -1.00
N ASP A 217 3.55 3.86 -0.53
CA ASP A 217 3.50 4.51 0.78
C ASP A 217 2.35 5.53 0.88
N ALA A 218 2.05 6.26 -0.19
CA ALA A 218 0.86 7.12 -0.24
C ALA A 218 -0.42 6.29 -0.21
N ARG A 219 -0.49 5.21 -0.99
CA ARG A 219 -1.67 4.32 -1.06
C ARG A 219 -1.98 3.67 0.28
N THR A 220 -0.97 3.21 1.03
CA THR A 220 -1.19 2.63 2.36
C THR A 220 -1.69 3.66 3.36
N VAL A 221 -1.18 4.91 3.36
CA VAL A 221 -1.71 5.99 4.22
C VAL A 221 -3.16 6.33 3.86
N LEU A 222 -3.47 6.48 2.57
CA LEU A 222 -4.81 6.78 2.07
C LEU A 222 -5.82 5.67 2.41
N SER A 223 -5.38 4.41 2.44
CA SER A 223 -6.23 3.28 2.81
C SER A 223 -6.79 3.38 4.24
N CYS A 224 -6.07 4.07 5.13
CA CYS A 224 -6.46 4.26 6.53
C CYS A 224 -7.51 5.36 6.73
N ILE A 225 -7.91 6.10 5.67
CA ILE A 225 -8.96 7.11 5.75
C ILE A 225 -10.30 6.42 6.03
N PRO A 226 -10.99 6.79 7.13
CA PRO A 226 -12.32 6.28 7.42
C PRO A 226 -13.37 6.96 6.52
N PHE A 227 -14.30 6.18 5.97
CA PHE A 227 -15.44 6.71 5.20
C PHE A 227 -16.78 6.57 5.92
N ALA A 228 -16.85 5.78 6.98
CA ALA A 228 -18.06 5.55 7.74
C ALA A 228 -18.20 6.59 8.86
N ALA A 229 -18.76 7.76 8.55
CA ALA A 229 -19.28 8.64 9.58
C ALA A 229 -20.62 8.10 10.09
N PRO A 230 -20.94 8.22 11.38
CA PRO A 230 -22.26 7.87 11.89
C PRO A 230 -23.41 8.55 11.13
N GLU A 231 -23.18 9.77 10.66
CA GLU A 231 -24.13 10.57 9.87
C GLU A 231 -24.33 10.06 8.45
N LEU A 232 -23.40 9.21 7.96
CA LEU A 232 -23.43 8.61 6.62
C LEU A 232 -23.90 7.16 6.62
N GLN A 233 -24.15 6.56 7.81
CA GLN A 233 -24.63 5.19 7.90
C GLN A 233 -25.98 5.07 7.19
N ASN A 234 -26.06 4.11 6.27
CA ASN A 234 -27.24 3.81 5.45
C ASN A 234 -27.74 5.00 4.59
N MET A 235 -26.88 6.00 4.34
CA MET A 235 -27.21 7.13 3.49
C MET A 235 -27.15 6.73 2.01
N GLY A 236 -28.22 6.99 1.29
CA GLY A 236 -28.25 6.86 -0.16
C GLY A 236 -27.46 7.98 -0.85
N VAL A 237 -26.92 7.71 -2.04
CA VAL A 237 -26.18 8.71 -2.85
C VAL A 237 -27.01 9.97 -3.11
N SER A 238 -28.34 9.84 -3.28
CA SER A 238 -29.27 10.96 -3.48
C SER A 238 -29.35 11.94 -2.30
N GLU A 239 -29.03 11.48 -1.08
CA GLU A 239 -29.06 12.27 0.14
C GLU A 239 -27.73 12.95 0.43
N LEU A 240 -26.66 12.54 -0.26
CA LEU A 240 -25.30 12.97 0.03
C LEU A 240 -25.09 14.48 -0.20
N LEU A 241 -25.41 14.97 -1.40
CA LEU A 241 -25.28 16.41 -1.72
C LEU A 241 -26.19 17.32 -0.86
N PRO A 242 -27.49 16.95 -0.64
CA PRO A 242 -28.34 17.69 0.31
C PRO A 242 -27.75 17.76 1.71
N THR A 243 -27.16 16.66 2.21
CA THR A 243 -26.52 16.62 3.53
C THR A 243 -25.30 17.52 3.60
N VAL A 244 -24.38 17.42 2.62
CA VAL A 244 -23.20 18.29 2.53
C VAL A 244 -23.61 19.76 2.45
N LYS A 245 -24.63 20.09 1.63
CA LYS A 245 -25.17 21.46 1.53
C LYS A 245 -25.74 21.98 2.84
N LYS A 246 -26.46 21.15 3.60
CA LYS A 246 -27.06 21.54 4.88
C LYS A 246 -26.02 21.90 5.92
N LEU A 247 -24.81 21.34 5.84
CA LEU A 247 -23.70 21.64 6.74
C LEU A 247 -23.06 23.01 6.51
N GLY A 248 -23.30 23.61 5.34
CA GLY A 248 -23.03 25.04 5.06
C GLY A 248 -21.57 25.49 5.10
N THR A 249 -20.63 24.55 5.03
CA THR A 249 -19.19 24.83 5.26
C THR A 249 -18.39 25.02 3.99
N VAL A 250 -18.97 24.71 2.82
CA VAL A 250 -18.25 24.63 1.54
C VAL A 250 -19.09 25.25 0.41
N ASP A 251 -18.42 25.89 -0.54
CA ASP A 251 -19.07 26.31 -1.78
C ASP A 251 -19.41 25.06 -2.62
N MET A 252 -20.71 24.79 -2.75
CA MET A 252 -21.24 23.64 -3.48
C MET A 252 -20.89 23.63 -4.96
N SER A 253 -20.41 24.74 -5.54
CA SER A 253 -19.94 24.77 -6.93
C SER A 253 -18.69 23.90 -7.15
N TYR A 254 -17.94 23.59 -6.10
CA TYR A 254 -16.74 22.75 -6.12
C TYR A 254 -17.03 21.27 -5.89
N VAL A 255 -18.17 20.95 -5.27
CA VAL A 255 -18.54 19.59 -4.89
C VAL A 255 -19.43 18.97 -5.96
N ARG A 256 -19.08 17.78 -6.45
CA ARG A 256 -19.86 17.03 -7.43
C ARG A 256 -19.99 15.58 -7.01
N CYS A 257 -21.17 15.03 -7.26
CA CYS A 257 -21.45 13.61 -7.01
C CYS A 257 -22.08 13.03 -8.29
N ASP A 258 -21.23 12.76 -9.28
CA ASP A 258 -21.63 12.18 -10.57
C ASP A 258 -21.27 10.68 -10.55
N PHE A 259 -21.87 9.92 -9.61
CA PHE A 259 -21.61 8.50 -9.47
C PHE A 259 -22.31 7.71 -10.58
N ASP A 260 -21.58 6.82 -11.21
CA ASP A 260 -22.15 5.77 -12.05
C ASP A 260 -22.81 4.67 -11.17
N GLU A 261 -23.38 3.65 -11.82
CA GLU A 261 -24.04 2.54 -11.12
C GLU A 261 -23.08 1.78 -10.19
N PHE A 262 -21.86 1.49 -10.66
CA PHE A 262 -20.89 0.75 -9.88
C PHE A 262 -20.36 1.58 -8.69
N GLN A 263 -20.08 2.87 -8.91
CA GLN A 263 -19.68 3.79 -7.84
C GLN A 263 -20.77 3.95 -6.78
N THR A 264 -22.05 3.92 -7.19
CA THR A 264 -23.18 3.92 -6.26
C THR A 264 -23.21 2.65 -5.41
N LYS A 265 -23.01 1.46 -6.01
CA LYS A 265 -22.88 0.19 -5.27
C LYS A 265 -21.70 0.23 -4.29
N LEU A 266 -20.57 0.79 -4.72
CA LEU A 266 -19.37 0.91 -3.90
C LEU A 266 -19.58 1.84 -2.70
N PHE A 267 -20.22 3.00 -2.91
CA PHE A 267 -20.59 3.93 -1.84
C PHE A 267 -21.53 3.28 -0.83
N THR A 268 -22.57 2.61 -1.32
CA THR A 268 -23.52 1.87 -0.45
C THR A 268 -22.79 0.82 0.38
N SER A 269 -21.88 0.05 -0.22
CA SER A 269 -21.04 -0.93 0.51
C SER A 269 -20.16 -0.29 1.58
N ALA A 270 -19.63 0.90 1.32
CA ALA A 270 -18.77 1.61 2.27
C ALA A 270 -19.55 2.18 3.47
N THR A 271 -20.81 2.56 3.29
CA THR A 271 -21.69 3.04 4.35
C THR A 271 -22.44 1.92 5.08
N ALA A 272 -22.51 0.74 4.48
CA ALA A 272 -23.18 -0.46 5.01
C ALA A 272 -22.27 -1.19 6.02
N THR A 273 -22.17 -0.69 7.24
CA THR A 273 -21.33 -1.31 8.28
C THR A 273 -21.99 -2.52 8.92
N ASN A 274 -23.34 -2.58 8.93
CA ASN A 274 -24.13 -3.63 9.58
C ASN A 274 -24.99 -4.44 8.60
N GLU A 275 -24.88 -4.23 7.30
CA GLU A 275 -25.71 -4.86 6.26
C GLU A 275 -24.96 -5.96 5.48
N GLY A 276 -23.77 -6.37 5.95
CA GLY A 276 -23.07 -7.52 5.40
C GLY A 276 -23.81 -8.83 5.69
N ILE A 277 -23.57 -9.86 4.86
CA ILE A 277 -24.12 -11.21 5.11
C ILE A 277 -23.51 -11.85 6.37
N TYR A 278 -22.38 -11.32 6.84
CA TYR A 278 -21.78 -11.65 8.14
C TYR A 278 -21.62 -10.36 8.94
N ASP A 279 -21.89 -10.43 10.24
CA ASP A 279 -21.59 -9.33 11.16
C ASP A 279 -20.10 -9.31 11.54
N SER A 280 -19.68 -8.24 12.22
CA SER A 280 -18.28 -8.08 12.62
C SER A 280 -17.80 -9.17 13.58
N ASP A 281 -18.66 -9.66 14.46
CA ASP A 281 -18.31 -10.71 15.44
C ASP A 281 -18.09 -12.05 14.73
N THR A 282 -18.90 -12.38 13.74
CA THR A 282 -18.70 -13.54 12.87
C THR A 282 -17.38 -13.48 12.10
N ILE A 283 -17.03 -12.30 11.54
CA ILE A 283 -15.75 -12.11 10.83
C ILE A 283 -14.56 -12.27 11.80
N ILE A 284 -14.66 -11.70 13.01
CA ILE A 284 -13.62 -11.85 14.04
C ILE A 284 -13.49 -13.31 14.46
N SER A 285 -14.62 -14.01 14.66
CA SER A 285 -14.63 -15.42 15.03
C SER A 285 -13.99 -16.29 13.95
N TRP A 286 -14.34 -16.07 12.68
CA TRP A 286 -13.72 -16.74 11.54
C TRP A 286 -12.20 -16.55 11.49
N LEU A 287 -11.73 -15.31 11.62
CA LEU A 287 -10.28 -15.03 11.61
C LEU A 287 -9.59 -15.64 12.83
N THR A 288 -10.24 -15.61 14.00
CA THR A 288 -9.71 -16.20 15.24
C THR A 288 -9.59 -17.71 15.11
N GLU A 289 -10.60 -18.37 14.55
CA GLU A 289 -10.58 -19.81 14.30
C GLU A 289 -9.41 -20.21 13.40
N LEU A 290 -9.19 -19.47 12.31
CA LEU A 290 -8.05 -19.70 11.43
C LEU A 290 -6.71 -19.49 12.15
N LYS A 291 -6.59 -18.49 13.03
CA LYS A 291 -5.37 -18.27 13.84
C LYS A 291 -5.12 -19.38 14.87
N VAL A 292 -6.16 -20.08 15.29
CA VAL A 292 -6.03 -21.24 16.18
C VAL A 292 -5.54 -22.49 15.46
N TYR A 293 -6.00 -22.69 14.21
CA TYR A 293 -5.66 -23.89 13.44
C TYR A 293 -4.40 -23.73 12.56
N TYR A 294 -4.09 -22.51 12.14
CA TYR A 294 -2.92 -22.25 11.31
C TYR A 294 -1.68 -22.09 12.16
N GLU A 295 -0.61 -22.69 11.71
CA GLU A 295 0.70 -22.59 12.32
C GLU A 295 1.65 -21.87 11.37
N LEU A 296 2.41 -20.93 11.91
CA LEU A 296 3.49 -20.25 11.21
C LEU A 296 4.67 -20.08 12.16
N ASN A 297 5.68 -20.91 11.97
CA ASN A 297 6.93 -20.83 12.70
C ASN A 297 8.01 -20.23 11.78
N THR A 298 8.57 -19.11 12.16
CA THR A 298 9.62 -18.42 11.40
C THR A 298 10.84 -18.24 12.28
N GLU A 299 11.94 -18.89 11.91
CA GLU A 299 13.23 -18.81 12.57
C GLU A 299 14.24 -18.04 11.70
N ARG A 300 14.99 -17.14 12.31
CA ARG A 300 16.11 -16.45 11.65
C ARG A 300 17.28 -17.40 11.51
N ILE A 301 17.81 -17.53 10.31
CA ILE A 301 18.99 -18.33 10.01
C ILE A 301 20.04 -17.48 9.28
N PRO A 302 21.33 -17.84 9.36
CA PRO A 302 22.35 -17.23 8.51
C PRO A 302 21.98 -17.33 7.02
N LEU A 303 22.14 -16.26 6.26
CA LEU A 303 21.79 -16.21 4.84
C LEU A 303 22.50 -17.32 4.03
N LYS A 304 23.73 -17.68 4.42
CA LYS A 304 24.49 -18.75 3.78
C LYS A 304 23.88 -20.17 3.95
N PHE A 305 22.88 -20.33 4.84
CA PHE A 305 22.18 -21.61 5.05
C PHE A 305 20.81 -21.66 4.39
N VAL A 306 20.43 -20.61 3.69
CA VAL A 306 19.19 -20.59 2.90
C VAL A 306 19.34 -21.61 1.76
N LYS A 307 18.39 -22.55 1.67
CA LYS A 307 18.39 -23.62 0.67
C LYS A 307 17.69 -23.16 -0.61
N ASN A 308 18.12 -23.73 -1.75
CA ASN A 308 17.60 -23.44 -3.09
C ASN A 308 17.81 -21.98 -3.54
N TRP A 309 18.72 -21.27 -2.88
CA TRP A 309 19.14 -19.93 -3.26
C TRP A 309 20.66 -19.88 -3.36
N HIS A 310 21.15 -19.20 -4.35
CA HIS A 310 22.60 -19.03 -4.52
C HIS A 310 22.96 -17.56 -4.74
N LYS A 311 24.19 -17.24 -4.42
CA LYS A 311 24.77 -15.90 -4.60
C LYS A 311 25.70 -15.93 -5.81
N THR A 312 25.53 -14.96 -6.72
CA THR A 312 26.48 -14.61 -7.76
C THR A 312 27.19 -13.30 -7.40
N ASP A 313 28.01 -12.76 -8.29
CA ASP A 313 28.62 -11.44 -8.09
C ASP A 313 27.60 -10.30 -8.10
N TYR A 314 26.44 -10.48 -8.76
CA TYR A 314 25.44 -9.43 -8.99
C TYR A 314 24.13 -9.63 -8.25
N GLN A 315 23.81 -10.85 -7.81
CA GLN A 315 22.51 -11.12 -7.23
C GLN A 315 22.49 -12.37 -6.34
N ILE A 316 21.55 -12.40 -5.42
CA ILE A 316 21.12 -13.59 -4.68
C ILE A 316 19.76 -13.98 -5.22
N LEU A 317 19.62 -15.18 -5.81
CA LEU A 317 18.39 -15.60 -6.49
C LEU A 317 18.06 -17.05 -6.20
N HIS A 318 16.79 -17.41 -6.42
CA HIS A 318 16.32 -18.79 -6.31
C HIS A 318 16.87 -19.64 -7.47
N ASP A 319 17.20 -20.90 -7.22
CA ASP A 319 17.84 -21.79 -8.19
C ASP A 319 16.99 -22.01 -9.45
N GLU A 320 15.66 -21.96 -9.32
CA GLU A 320 14.71 -22.05 -10.44
C GLU A 320 14.37 -20.69 -11.07
N GLY A 321 15.00 -19.60 -10.66
CA GLY A 321 14.69 -18.25 -11.16
C GLY A 321 13.29 -17.74 -10.76
N LYS A 322 12.68 -18.31 -9.72
CA LYS A 322 11.34 -17.92 -9.21
C LYS A 322 11.44 -16.83 -8.13
N TYR A 323 10.28 -16.29 -7.74
CA TYR A 323 10.06 -15.36 -6.63
C TYR A 323 10.72 -14.00 -6.86
N PHE A 324 11.94 -13.79 -6.38
CA PHE A 324 12.67 -12.52 -6.46
C PHE A 324 14.19 -12.76 -6.43
N ALA A 325 14.93 -11.71 -6.65
CA ALA A 325 16.37 -11.66 -6.39
C ALA A 325 16.71 -10.48 -5.46
N VAL A 326 17.83 -10.59 -4.75
CA VAL A 326 18.47 -9.44 -4.09
C VAL A 326 19.57 -8.95 -4.99
N ILE A 327 19.57 -7.66 -5.33
CA ILE A 327 20.58 -7.00 -6.18
C ILE A 327 21.23 -5.84 -5.42
N ALA A 328 22.34 -5.34 -5.93
CA ALA A 328 22.96 -4.12 -5.47
C ALA A 328 22.82 -3.00 -6.51
N VAL A 329 22.54 -1.77 -6.07
CA VAL A 329 22.45 -0.60 -6.94
C VAL A 329 23.34 0.54 -6.41
N ALA A 330 23.91 1.32 -7.35
CA ALA A 330 24.48 2.62 -7.09
C ALA A 330 23.49 3.70 -7.51
N VAL A 331 23.34 4.72 -6.68
CA VAL A 331 22.40 5.83 -6.89
C VAL A 331 23.14 7.15 -6.81
N GLN A 332 22.85 8.04 -7.77
CA GLN A 332 23.29 9.44 -7.77
C GLN A 332 22.05 10.33 -7.88
N ALA A 333 21.89 11.27 -6.96
CA ALA A 333 20.72 12.14 -6.89
C ALA A 333 21.11 13.54 -6.39
N ASP A 334 20.51 14.58 -6.96
CA ASP A 334 20.70 15.96 -6.51
C ASP A 334 19.59 16.50 -5.61
N ASN A 335 18.49 15.74 -5.49
CA ASN A 335 17.31 16.11 -4.71
C ASN A 335 17.11 15.25 -3.44
N ARG A 336 18.17 14.59 -2.97
CA ARG A 336 18.14 13.75 -1.77
C ARG A 336 19.06 14.31 -0.68
N GLU A 337 18.86 13.84 0.54
CA GLU A 337 19.70 14.20 1.69
C GLU A 337 21.18 13.79 1.51
N VAL A 338 21.43 12.80 0.65
CA VAL A 338 22.75 12.29 0.27
C VAL A 338 22.82 12.25 -1.26
N ALA A 339 23.90 12.79 -1.82
CA ALA A 339 24.05 12.90 -3.29
C ALA A 339 24.44 11.59 -3.98
N SER A 340 25.07 10.67 -3.28
CA SER A 340 25.47 9.35 -3.81
C SER A 340 25.49 8.31 -2.70
N TRP A 341 24.95 7.11 -3.00
CA TRP A 341 25.00 5.97 -2.09
C TRP A 341 24.84 4.66 -2.86
N THR A 342 25.13 3.56 -2.18
CA THR A 342 24.80 2.22 -2.68
C THR A 342 23.87 1.53 -1.71
N GLN A 343 23.03 0.63 -2.21
CA GLN A 343 22.14 -0.18 -1.36
C GLN A 343 21.70 -1.47 -2.04
N PRO A 344 21.33 -2.51 -1.26
CA PRO A 344 20.60 -3.64 -1.80
C PRO A 344 19.13 -3.29 -2.06
N LEU A 345 18.54 -3.91 -3.10
CA LEU A 345 17.11 -3.88 -3.41
C LEU A 345 16.62 -5.30 -3.72
N MET A 346 15.35 -5.54 -3.47
CA MET A 346 14.68 -6.74 -3.97
C MET A 346 14.15 -6.49 -5.37
N LYS A 347 14.45 -7.42 -6.28
CA LYS A 347 14.04 -7.35 -7.68
C LYS A 347 13.07 -8.49 -7.97
N PRO A 348 11.83 -8.23 -8.42
CA PRO A 348 10.91 -9.29 -8.81
C PRO A 348 11.45 -10.02 -10.04
N GLN A 349 11.07 -11.27 -10.21
CA GLN A 349 11.32 -12.00 -11.46
C GLN A 349 10.25 -11.68 -12.50
N GLU A 350 9.00 -11.49 -12.06
CA GLU A 350 7.85 -11.12 -12.90
C GLU A 350 6.86 -10.29 -12.09
N SER A 351 5.99 -9.56 -12.79
CA SER A 351 4.88 -8.84 -12.18
C SER A 351 3.82 -9.82 -11.64
N GLY A 352 3.18 -9.44 -10.55
CA GLY A 352 2.11 -10.18 -9.93
C GLY A 352 0.71 -9.66 -10.27
N ILE A 353 -0.29 -10.34 -9.71
CA ILE A 353 -1.69 -9.93 -9.70
C ILE A 353 -2.13 -9.73 -8.26
N VAL A 354 -2.82 -8.61 -8.02
CA VAL A 354 -3.51 -8.27 -6.77
C VAL A 354 -4.97 -7.94 -7.15
N ALA A 355 -5.92 -8.78 -6.77
CA ALA A 355 -7.30 -8.64 -7.23
C ALA A 355 -8.33 -8.88 -6.12
N TYR A 356 -9.34 -8.02 -6.05
CA TYR A 356 -10.59 -8.33 -5.35
C TYR A 356 -11.66 -8.78 -6.34
N LEU A 357 -12.32 -9.87 -6.01
CA LEU A 357 -13.60 -10.25 -6.58
C LEU A 357 -14.72 -9.62 -5.73
N VAL A 358 -15.67 -8.95 -6.36
CA VAL A 358 -16.79 -8.33 -5.66
C VAL A 358 -18.11 -8.81 -6.26
N ARG A 359 -19.13 -8.97 -5.40
CA ARG A 359 -20.44 -9.43 -5.78
C ARG A 359 -21.53 -8.64 -5.04
N ASN A 360 -22.60 -8.31 -5.77
CA ASN A 360 -23.81 -7.79 -5.12
C ASN A 360 -24.56 -8.95 -4.43
N ILE A 361 -24.66 -8.91 -3.11
CA ILE A 361 -25.37 -9.92 -2.32
C ILE A 361 -26.43 -9.18 -1.51
N ASN A 362 -27.70 -9.55 -1.70
CA ASN A 362 -28.83 -8.91 -1.03
C ASN A 362 -28.89 -7.37 -1.19
N GLY A 363 -28.45 -6.85 -2.36
CA GLY A 363 -28.46 -5.43 -2.67
C GLY A 363 -27.22 -4.65 -2.20
N VAL A 364 -26.27 -5.29 -1.52
CA VAL A 364 -25.03 -4.69 -1.05
C VAL A 364 -23.82 -5.35 -1.71
N LEU A 365 -22.86 -4.53 -2.17
CA LEU A 365 -21.62 -5.03 -2.77
C LEU A 365 -20.69 -5.59 -1.69
N HIS A 366 -20.28 -6.86 -1.84
CA HIS A 366 -19.33 -7.52 -0.96
C HIS A 366 -18.04 -7.84 -1.68
N PHE A 367 -16.93 -7.75 -0.96
CA PHE A 367 -15.58 -8.10 -1.37
C PHE A 367 -15.26 -9.50 -0.86
N LEU A 368 -14.71 -10.35 -1.71
CA LEU A 368 -14.21 -11.66 -1.30
C LEU A 368 -12.79 -11.49 -0.75
N VAL A 369 -12.65 -11.66 0.55
CA VAL A 369 -11.41 -11.47 1.31
C VAL A 369 -10.80 -12.82 1.64
N GLN A 370 -9.48 -12.95 1.47
CA GLN A 370 -8.71 -14.14 1.81
C GLN A 370 -8.04 -13.99 3.18
N ALA A 371 -7.99 -15.04 3.97
CA ALA A 371 -7.04 -15.19 5.08
C ALA A 371 -5.71 -15.74 4.53
N LYS A 372 -4.64 -14.96 4.59
CA LYS A 372 -3.35 -15.26 3.96
C LYS A 372 -2.23 -15.36 4.98
N VAL A 373 -1.40 -16.39 4.83
CA VAL A 373 -0.18 -16.61 5.61
C VAL A 373 1.03 -16.16 4.79
N GLU A 374 1.88 -15.33 5.35
CA GLU A 374 3.16 -14.91 4.73
C GLU A 374 4.28 -15.02 5.76
N ALA A 375 5.49 -15.39 5.28
CA ALA A 375 6.63 -15.77 6.11
C ALA A 375 7.06 -14.74 7.16
N GLY A 376 6.88 -13.46 6.85
CA GLY A 376 7.30 -12.34 7.71
C GLY A 376 6.16 -11.67 8.47
N ASN A 377 4.95 -12.22 8.49
CA ASN A 377 3.85 -11.65 9.25
C ASN A 377 4.15 -11.56 10.75
N PHE A 378 3.56 -10.58 11.42
CA PHE A 378 3.57 -10.49 12.89
C PHE A 378 2.69 -11.54 13.52
N ASP A 379 1.52 -11.74 12.94
CA ASP A 379 0.54 -12.72 13.33
C ASP A 379 0.53 -13.86 12.29
N VAL A 380 -0.09 -14.96 12.61
CA VAL A 380 -0.13 -16.14 11.74
C VAL A 380 -0.77 -15.82 10.39
N VAL A 381 -1.84 -15.00 10.40
CA VAL A 381 -2.65 -14.71 9.22
C VAL A 381 -3.10 -13.26 9.21
N GLU A 382 -3.10 -12.66 8.03
CA GLU A 382 -3.72 -11.35 7.76
C GLU A 382 -4.76 -11.51 6.64
N MET A 383 -5.80 -10.68 6.67
CA MET A 383 -6.77 -10.58 5.57
C MET A 383 -6.09 -9.96 4.35
N ALA A 384 -6.39 -10.48 3.17
CA ALA A 384 -5.74 -10.14 1.91
C ALA A 384 -6.77 -10.06 0.76
N PRO A 385 -6.38 -9.52 -0.41
CA PRO A 385 -7.19 -9.59 -1.62
C PRO A 385 -7.56 -11.03 -1.98
N THR A 386 -8.61 -11.22 -2.77
CA THR A 386 -9.05 -12.54 -3.22
C THR A 386 -7.93 -13.31 -3.89
N VAL A 387 -7.16 -12.64 -4.75
CA VAL A 387 -5.97 -13.18 -5.41
C VAL A 387 -4.80 -12.23 -5.20
N GLN A 388 -3.70 -12.77 -4.72
CA GLN A 388 -2.43 -12.06 -4.57
C GLN A 388 -1.30 -13.05 -4.80
N CYS A 389 -0.66 -12.98 -5.96
CA CYS A 389 0.47 -13.84 -6.29
C CYS A 389 1.29 -13.30 -7.46
N VAL A 390 2.55 -13.73 -7.56
CA VAL A 390 3.39 -13.59 -8.75
C VAL A 390 3.04 -14.73 -9.70
N THR A 391 2.40 -14.42 -10.81
CA THR A 391 1.84 -15.40 -11.73
C THR A 391 2.90 -16.33 -12.33
N GLY A 392 4.10 -15.81 -12.55
CA GLY A 392 5.23 -16.58 -13.07
C GLY A 392 5.63 -17.80 -12.22
N ASN A 393 5.36 -17.74 -10.91
CA ASN A 393 5.66 -18.87 -10.01
C ASN A 393 4.77 -20.10 -10.27
N TYR A 394 3.69 -19.95 -11.05
CA TYR A 394 2.67 -20.98 -11.28
C TYR A 394 2.56 -21.42 -12.75
N LYS A 395 3.45 -20.94 -13.65
CA LYS A 395 3.36 -21.23 -15.09
C LYS A 395 3.38 -22.73 -15.45
N ASP A 396 4.16 -23.50 -14.69
CA ASP A 396 4.31 -24.94 -14.92
C ASP A 396 3.49 -25.78 -13.94
N GLU A 397 2.61 -25.15 -13.17
CA GLU A 397 1.80 -25.84 -12.18
C GLU A 397 0.50 -26.37 -12.81
N LYS A 398 0.04 -27.50 -12.28
CA LYS A 398 -1.26 -28.05 -12.66
C LYS A 398 -2.40 -27.18 -12.10
N PRO A 399 -3.59 -27.17 -12.75
CA PRO A 399 -4.74 -26.38 -12.29
C PRO A 399 -5.09 -26.55 -10.80
N GLU A 400 -4.99 -27.78 -10.29
CA GLU A 400 -5.26 -28.08 -8.86
C GLU A 400 -4.25 -27.47 -7.88
N ASN A 401 -3.12 -27.00 -8.37
CA ASN A 401 -2.06 -26.37 -7.60
C ASN A 401 -2.06 -24.84 -7.67
N LEU A 402 -2.93 -24.27 -8.50
CA LEU A 402 -3.04 -22.82 -8.63
C LEU A 402 -3.68 -22.20 -7.37
N PRO A 403 -3.32 -20.97 -7.02
CA PRO A 403 -4.08 -20.22 -6.02
C PRO A 403 -5.57 -20.18 -6.38
N PRO A 404 -6.46 -20.34 -5.41
CA PRO A 404 -7.90 -20.24 -5.68
C PRO A 404 -8.23 -18.95 -6.44
N PHE A 405 -9.14 -19.03 -7.40
CA PHE A 405 -9.60 -17.92 -8.25
C PHE A 405 -8.56 -17.32 -9.21
N LEU A 406 -7.29 -17.76 -9.22
CA LEU A 406 -6.28 -17.22 -10.15
C LEU A 406 -6.68 -17.41 -11.60
N GLU A 407 -7.14 -18.62 -11.96
CA GLU A 407 -7.60 -18.91 -13.33
C GLU A 407 -8.77 -18.01 -13.75
N TYR A 408 -9.73 -17.78 -12.84
CA TYR A 408 -10.85 -16.88 -13.07
C TYR A 408 -10.38 -15.44 -13.33
N VAL A 409 -9.51 -14.91 -12.47
CA VAL A 409 -8.97 -13.55 -12.60
C VAL A 409 -8.15 -13.38 -13.86
N SER A 410 -7.37 -14.41 -14.26
CA SER A 410 -6.54 -14.38 -15.45
C SER A 410 -7.34 -14.37 -16.76
N ASN A 411 -8.54 -14.96 -16.75
CA ASN A 411 -9.41 -15.11 -17.92
C ASN A 411 -10.71 -14.29 -17.80
N VAL A 412 -10.76 -13.29 -16.92
CA VAL A 412 -11.95 -12.50 -16.65
C VAL A 412 -12.44 -11.76 -17.92
N PRO A 413 -13.75 -11.78 -18.23
CA PRO A 413 -14.32 -10.99 -19.31
C PRO A 413 -14.14 -9.48 -19.06
N PRO A 414 -13.76 -8.68 -20.07
CA PRO A 414 -13.50 -7.25 -19.91
C PRO A 414 -14.64 -6.45 -19.28
N GLU A 415 -15.88 -6.86 -19.51
CA GLU A 415 -17.09 -6.20 -18.98
C GLU A 415 -17.27 -6.38 -17.46
N GLN A 416 -16.60 -7.35 -16.86
CA GLN A 416 -16.58 -7.55 -15.40
C GLN A 416 -15.48 -6.77 -14.71
N VAL A 417 -14.50 -6.23 -15.46
CA VAL A 417 -13.38 -5.48 -14.90
C VAL A 417 -13.80 -4.04 -14.61
N ARG A 418 -13.87 -3.67 -13.34
CA ARG A 418 -14.23 -2.32 -12.88
C ARG A 418 -13.03 -1.42 -12.66
N PHE A 419 -11.88 -2.01 -12.40
CA PHE A 419 -10.60 -1.33 -12.23
C PHE A 419 -9.47 -2.26 -12.67
N SER A 420 -8.49 -1.71 -13.38
CA SER A 420 -7.26 -2.43 -13.75
C SER A 420 -6.15 -1.43 -14.06
N THR A 421 -5.11 -1.40 -13.22
CA THR A 421 -3.90 -0.58 -13.40
C THR A 421 -2.67 -1.32 -12.92
N PHE A 422 -1.50 -0.95 -13.41
CA PHE A 422 -0.24 -1.36 -12.80
C PHE A 422 0.13 -0.38 -11.68
N GLN A 423 0.41 -0.93 -10.51
CA GLN A 423 0.78 -0.16 -9.33
C GLN A 423 2.09 -0.68 -8.76
N SER A 424 3.03 0.26 -8.56
CA SER A 424 4.38 -0.05 -8.07
C SER A 424 4.38 -0.43 -6.58
N GLU A 425 5.39 -1.20 -6.19
CA GLU A 425 5.76 -1.44 -4.81
C GLU A 425 6.64 -0.31 -4.25
N GLU A 426 7.11 -0.41 -2.98
CA GLU A 426 7.95 0.63 -2.34
C GLU A 426 9.30 0.79 -3.07
N GLY A 427 9.49 1.88 -3.81
CA GLY A 427 10.69 2.13 -4.61
C GLY A 427 11.98 2.30 -3.81
N GLY A 428 11.90 2.47 -2.49
CA GLY A 428 13.05 2.49 -1.60
C GLY A 428 13.64 1.10 -1.30
N ARG A 429 12.91 0.02 -1.60
CA ARG A 429 13.28 -1.37 -1.26
C ARG A 429 13.11 -2.35 -2.40
N PHE A 430 12.23 -2.07 -3.36
CA PHE A 430 11.93 -2.94 -4.51
C PHE A 430 12.38 -2.28 -5.80
N PHE A 431 13.09 -3.03 -6.64
CA PHE A 431 13.61 -2.54 -7.91
C PHE A 431 12.63 -2.82 -9.03
N GLN A 432 11.96 -1.75 -9.51
CA GLN A 432 11.02 -1.80 -10.63
C GLN A 432 9.93 -2.87 -10.47
N GLU A 433 9.45 -3.06 -9.23
CA GLU A 433 8.36 -3.99 -8.93
C GLU A 433 7.01 -3.29 -9.09
N GLU A 434 6.16 -3.89 -9.91
CA GLU A 434 4.77 -3.52 -10.08
C GLU A 434 3.88 -4.74 -10.15
N ASN A 435 2.65 -4.58 -9.71
CA ASN A 435 1.63 -5.60 -9.76
C ASN A 435 0.39 -5.08 -10.49
N LYS A 436 -0.27 -5.96 -11.26
CA LYS A 436 -1.56 -5.66 -11.86
C LYS A 436 -2.63 -5.67 -10.78
N ASN A 437 -3.16 -4.50 -10.48
CA ASN A 437 -4.18 -4.27 -9.47
C ASN A 437 -5.56 -4.27 -10.11
N MET A 438 -6.50 -5.10 -9.64
CA MET A 438 -7.79 -5.31 -10.30
C MET A 438 -8.96 -5.34 -9.31
N LEU A 439 -10.10 -4.83 -9.77
CA LEU A 439 -11.41 -5.02 -9.15
C LEU A 439 -12.36 -5.63 -10.18
N ILE A 440 -12.94 -6.77 -9.85
CA ILE A 440 -13.74 -7.58 -10.76
C ILE A 440 -15.12 -7.78 -10.17
N GLU A 441 -16.17 -7.30 -10.86
CA GLU A 441 -17.56 -7.50 -10.44
C GLU A 441 -18.12 -8.81 -11.02
N LEU A 442 -18.54 -9.69 -10.12
CA LEU A 442 -19.08 -11.00 -10.43
C LEU A 442 -20.58 -10.93 -10.75
N GLY A 443 -21.03 -11.84 -11.59
CA GLY A 443 -22.46 -12.05 -11.84
C GLY A 443 -23.14 -12.80 -10.70
N ASP A 444 -24.49 -12.87 -10.78
CA ASP A 444 -25.31 -13.55 -9.77
C ASP A 444 -25.16 -15.08 -9.80
N ASP A 445 -24.59 -15.63 -10.85
CA ASP A 445 -24.27 -17.04 -11.02
C ASP A 445 -23.05 -17.50 -10.21
N PHE A 446 -22.18 -16.58 -9.79
CA PHE A 446 -21.03 -16.93 -8.96
C PHE A 446 -21.50 -17.35 -7.55
N PRO A 447 -21.01 -18.49 -6.99
CA PRO A 447 -21.50 -19.01 -5.72
C PRO A 447 -21.18 -18.08 -4.54
N VAL A 448 -22.12 -17.95 -3.59
CA VAL A 448 -21.88 -17.29 -2.30
C VAL A 448 -21.01 -18.16 -1.40
N LYS A 449 -21.15 -19.48 -1.51
CA LYS A 449 -20.31 -20.42 -0.76
C LYS A 449 -18.90 -20.42 -1.36
N VAL A 450 -17.92 -20.14 -0.54
CA VAL A 450 -16.50 -20.01 -0.88
C VAL A 450 -15.66 -20.94 0.00
N PRO A 451 -14.37 -21.18 -0.31
CA PRO A 451 -13.47 -21.94 0.57
C PRO A 451 -13.38 -21.35 1.97
N ASP A 452 -13.11 -22.18 2.98
CA ASP A 452 -13.15 -21.79 4.40
C ASP A 452 -12.17 -20.67 4.78
N ASN A 453 -11.10 -20.50 4.02
CA ASN A 453 -10.16 -19.41 4.19
C ASN A 453 -10.53 -18.12 3.42
N TYR A 454 -11.78 -18.01 2.96
CA TYR A 454 -12.35 -16.82 2.32
C TYR A 454 -13.63 -16.39 3.02
N ILE A 455 -13.88 -15.08 3.03
CA ILE A 455 -15.10 -14.52 3.61
C ILE A 455 -15.56 -13.30 2.81
N TRP A 456 -16.89 -13.12 2.71
CA TRP A 456 -17.48 -11.93 2.09
C TRP A 456 -17.61 -10.80 3.11
N MET A 457 -17.12 -9.62 2.77
CA MET A 457 -17.17 -8.42 3.61
C MET A 457 -17.65 -7.21 2.81
N THR A 458 -18.41 -6.33 3.42
CA THR A 458 -18.68 -5.01 2.84
C THR A 458 -17.44 -4.13 2.92
N MET A 459 -17.35 -3.10 2.06
CA MET A 459 -16.25 -2.15 2.13
C MET A 459 -16.20 -1.41 3.48
N GLY A 460 -17.37 -1.12 4.06
CA GLY A 460 -17.47 -0.51 5.39
C GLY A 460 -16.86 -1.39 6.48
N GLN A 461 -17.12 -2.71 6.44
CA GLN A 461 -16.50 -3.67 7.36
C GLN A 461 -14.98 -3.71 7.18
N ILE A 462 -14.49 -3.80 5.94
CA ILE A 462 -13.05 -3.81 5.65
C ILE A 462 -12.39 -2.54 6.20
N LYS A 463 -12.95 -1.36 5.94
CA LYS A 463 -12.43 -0.08 6.43
C LYS A 463 -12.41 0.00 7.95
N ASN A 464 -13.37 -0.61 8.65
CA ASN A 464 -13.35 -0.71 10.10
C ASN A 464 -12.18 -1.55 10.61
N PHE A 465 -11.90 -2.71 9.97
CA PHE A 465 -10.78 -3.56 10.36
C PHE A 465 -9.40 -2.96 10.03
N ILE A 466 -9.25 -2.18 8.96
CA ILE A 466 -8.00 -1.49 8.62
C ILE A 466 -7.57 -0.50 9.73
N ARG A 467 -8.48 -0.02 10.58
CA ARG A 467 -8.13 0.84 11.72
C ARG A 467 -7.23 0.15 12.75
N TYR A 468 -7.23 -1.17 12.76
CA TYR A 468 -6.41 -2.00 13.66
C TYR A 468 -5.23 -2.57 12.89
N ASN A 469 -4.06 -2.62 13.54
CA ASN A 469 -2.86 -3.20 12.93
C ASN A 469 -2.98 -4.73 12.78
N ASN A 470 -2.30 -5.27 11.77
CA ASN A 470 -2.18 -6.70 11.48
C ASN A 470 -3.51 -7.44 11.19
N PHE A 471 -4.56 -6.72 10.78
CA PHE A 471 -5.78 -7.34 10.26
C PHE A 471 -5.75 -7.50 8.75
N PHE A 472 -5.29 -6.46 8.03
CA PHE A 472 -5.17 -6.48 6.58
C PHE A 472 -3.73 -6.30 6.15
N ASN A 473 -3.28 -7.11 5.19
CA ASN A 473 -1.98 -6.95 4.57
C ASN A 473 -1.91 -5.69 3.70
N VAL A 474 -0.70 -5.28 3.34
CA VAL A 474 -0.46 -4.01 2.66
C VAL A 474 -1.04 -4.00 1.24
N GLU A 475 -0.99 -5.11 0.51
CA GLU A 475 -1.52 -5.22 -0.85
C GLU A 475 -3.03 -5.02 -0.87
N GLY A 476 -3.74 -5.65 0.09
CA GLY A 476 -5.19 -5.47 0.26
C GLY A 476 -5.57 -4.04 0.57
N ARG A 477 -4.82 -3.39 1.48
CA ARG A 477 -5.04 -1.98 1.84
C ARG A 477 -4.76 -1.05 0.65
N CYS A 478 -3.63 -1.24 -0.03
CA CYS A 478 -3.23 -0.41 -1.17
C CYS A 478 -4.22 -0.52 -2.33
N LEU A 479 -4.71 -1.72 -2.63
CA LEU A 479 -5.72 -1.91 -3.67
C LEU A 479 -7.04 -1.21 -3.30
N LEU A 480 -7.46 -1.25 -2.02
CA LEU A 480 -8.67 -0.54 -1.57
C LEU A 480 -8.56 0.99 -1.70
N SER A 481 -7.36 1.56 -1.59
CA SER A 481 -7.15 2.99 -1.80
C SER A 481 -7.34 3.42 -3.27
N CYS A 482 -7.31 2.45 -4.20
CA CYS A 482 -7.53 2.71 -5.63
C CYS A 482 -9.01 2.91 -5.96
N PHE A 483 -9.93 2.52 -5.06
CA PHE A 483 -11.36 2.65 -5.26
C PHE A 483 -11.87 3.89 -4.53
N GLY A 484 -11.81 5.00 -5.22
CA GLY A 484 -12.50 6.21 -4.79
C GLY A 484 -13.99 6.15 -5.15
N PHE A 485 -14.81 6.91 -4.45
CA PHE A 485 -16.23 7.10 -4.79
C PHE A 485 -16.41 7.99 -6.01
N MET A 486 -15.46 7.97 -6.97
CA MET A 486 -15.50 8.92 -8.08
C MET A 486 -14.99 8.29 -9.36
#